data_2f8fb5c598d0c58ee3dcfce5de2c7cdc
#
_entry.id   2f8fb5c598d0c58ee3dcfce5de2c7cdc
#
_cell.length_a   1.000
_cell.length_b   1.000
_cell.length_c   1.000
_cell.angle_alpha   90.00
_cell.angle_beta   90.00
_cell.angle_gamma   90.00
#
_symmetry.space_group_name_H-M   'P 1'
#
loop_
_entity.id
_entity.type
_entity.pdbx_description
1 polymer ?
#
loop_
_entity_poly.entity_id
_entity_poly.type
_entity_poly.pdbx_seq_one_letter_code
_entity_poly.pdbx_strand_id
1 'polypeptide(L)'
;EHTTNAHWWFYLVMYVAGFFPWSFITIPAIYRSWKKKELYFPNAQPATQLLVIWALAVYVVFECIATKYTTYTFSAFFAQSILAALLLTRYEVKVTGKAALTGAVYILLSFTLIPAVMYMRSGKGTAEVLRMIPADGRPIVAEHGYRTSTVFYSGETIYRLVDAKDEQKLMPGTLSWNAKNVMPFYKKED
;
A
#
# COMPACT_ATOMS: atom_id res chain seq x y z
N GLU A 1 -5.30 6.71 1.77
CA GLU A 1 -5.89 6.88 3.11
C GLU A 1 -4.80 6.68 4.14
N HIS A 2 -4.57 7.71 4.95
CA HIS A 2 -3.64 7.64 6.07
C HIS A 2 -4.30 6.82 7.18
N THR A 3 -3.83 5.63 7.46
CA THR A 3 -4.24 4.90 8.65
C THR A 3 -3.45 5.42 9.85
N THR A 4 -3.96 6.47 10.49
CA THR A 4 -3.34 7.08 11.68
C THR A 4 -3.42 6.19 12.93
N ASN A 5 -4.24 5.12 12.89
CA ASN A 5 -4.46 4.18 14.01
C ASN A 5 -4.22 2.72 13.59
N ALA A 6 -3.23 2.46 12.74
CA ALA A 6 -2.93 1.09 12.39
C ALA A 6 -2.30 0.34 13.57
N HIS A 7 -2.82 -0.87 13.82
CA HIS A 7 -2.33 -1.73 14.89
C HIS A 7 -0.86 -2.12 14.69
N TRP A 8 -0.18 -2.47 15.78
CA TRP A 8 1.22 -2.92 15.79
C TRP A 8 1.51 -4.13 14.87
N TRP A 9 0.51 -4.93 14.54
CA TRP A 9 0.64 -6.08 13.64
C TRP A 9 0.44 -5.72 12.15
N PHE A 10 0.27 -4.44 11.81
CA PHE A 10 -0.01 -4.00 10.43
C PHE A 10 1.03 -4.51 9.43
N TYR A 11 2.30 -4.29 9.72
CA TYR A 11 3.36 -4.72 8.81
C TYR A 11 3.60 -6.23 8.82
N LEU A 12 3.21 -6.95 9.87
CA LEU A 12 3.21 -8.40 9.86
C LEU A 12 2.21 -8.95 8.82
N VAL A 13 1.01 -8.39 8.78
CA VAL A 13 0.01 -8.75 7.75
C VAL A 13 0.50 -8.31 6.36
N MET A 14 1.11 -7.15 6.24
CA MET A 14 1.69 -6.69 4.98
C MET A 14 2.80 -7.62 4.49
N TYR A 15 3.63 -8.17 5.39
CA TYR A 15 4.60 -9.19 5.02
C TYR A 15 3.93 -10.45 4.47
N VAL A 16 2.95 -10.99 5.18
CA VAL A 16 2.27 -12.23 4.76
C VAL A 16 1.55 -12.04 3.43
N ALA A 17 0.82 -10.94 3.28
CA ALA A 17 0.04 -10.66 2.07
C ALA A 17 0.92 -10.19 0.89
N GLY A 18 1.87 -9.28 1.14
CA GLY A 18 2.71 -8.71 0.09
C GLY A 18 3.78 -9.67 -0.42
N PHE A 19 4.20 -10.62 0.41
CA PHE A 19 5.18 -11.65 0.03
C PHE A 19 4.52 -12.98 -0.36
N PHE A 20 3.21 -12.98 -0.56
CA PHE A 20 2.47 -14.14 -1.05
C PHE A 20 2.92 -14.52 -2.48
N PRO A 21 3.05 -15.83 -2.83
CA PRO A 21 2.85 -17.01 -1.98
C PRO A 21 4.10 -17.45 -1.19
N TRP A 22 5.20 -16.70 -1.32
CA TRP A 22 6.49 -17.07 -0.74
C TRP A 22 6.47 -17.05 0.78
N SER A 23 5.63 -16.21 1.40
CA SER A 23 5.43 -16.18 2.84
C SER A 23 5.03 -17.56 3.41
N PHE A 24 4.19 -18.32 2.72
CA PHE A 24 3.79 -19.67 3.17
C PHE A 24 4.91 -20.70 3.11
N ILE A 25 5.94 -20.44 2.32
CA ILE A 25 7.09 -21.36 2.21
C ILE A 25 8.22 -20.89 3.13
N THR A 26 8.44 -19.58 3.19
CA THR A 26 9.54 -18.98 3.97
C THR A 26 9.28 -19.01 5.46
N ILE A 27 8.05 -18.78 5.93
CA ILE A 27 7.71 -18.81 7.35
C ILE A 27 8.02 -20.18 7.99
N PRO A 28 7.55 -21.32 7.43
CA PRO A 28 7.95 -22.63 7.94
C PRO A 28 9.46 -22.90 7.86
N ALA A 29 10.13 -22.43 6.81
CA ALA A 29 11.57 -22.58 6.65
C ALA A 29 12.33 -21.79 7.73
N ILE A 30 11.94 -20.55 8.01
CA ILE A 30 12.48 -19.72 9.10
C ILE A 30 12.28 -20.41 10.45
N TYR A 31 11.07 -20.92 10.71
CA TYR A 31 10.78 -21.63 11.96
C TYR A 31 11.65 -22.88 12.15
N ARG A 32 11.85 -23.68 11.09
CA ARG A 32 12.74 -24.85 11.12
C ARG A 32 14.19 -24.45 11.37
N SER A 33 14.68 -23.45 10.67
CA SER A 33 16.04 -22.91 10.85
C SER A 33 16.27 -22.40 12.25
N TRP A 34 15.28 -21.73 12.82
CA TRP A 34 15.35 -21.23 14.20
C TRP A 34 15.41 -22.37 15.21
N LYS A 35 14.55 -23.39 15.09
CA LYS A 35 14.59 -24.59 15.95
C LYS A 35 15.92 -25.32 15.91
N LYS A 36 16.55 -25.39 14.73
CA LYS A 36 17.85 -26.06 14.56
C LYS A 36 19.02 -25.16 14.94
N LYS A 37 18.78 -23.94 15.42
CA LYS A 37 19.80 -22.91 15.71
C LYS A 37 20.71 -22.58 14.50
N GLU A 38 20.24 -22.86 13.30
CA GLU A 38 20.99 -22.64 12.05
C GLU A 38 21.01 -21.17 11.63
N LEU A 39 19.98 -20.41 12.04
CA LEU A 39 19.89 -18.96 11.91
C LEU A 39 20.48 -18.24 13.14
N TYR A 40 21.45 -18.86 13.82
CA TYR A 40 22.12 -18.16 14.91
C TYR A 40 22.89 -16.98 14.32
N PHE A 41 22.34 -15.80 14.51
CA PHE A 41 22.78 -14.56 13.87
C PHE A 41 24.31 -14.30 13.98
N PRO A 42 24.97 -14.56 15.13
CA PRO A 42 26.42 -14.37 15.25
C PRO A 42 27.27 -15.27 14.33
N ASN A 43 26.75 -16.42 13.92
CA ASN A 43 27.47 -17.40 13.10
C ASN A 43 27.07 -17.35 11.63
N ALA A 44 26.15 -16.46 11.26
CA ALA A 44 25.75 -16.29 9.86
C ALA A 44 26.83 -15.56 9.08
N GLN A 45 26.89 -15.83 7.77
CA GLN A 45 27.79 -15.08 6.88
C GLN A 45 27.46 -13.57 6.94
N PRO A 46 28.45 -12.67 6.85
CA PRO A 46 28.24 -11.23 6.94
C PRO A 46 27.18 -10.70 5.97
N ALA A 47 27.12 -11.24 4.74
CA ALA A 47 26.08 -10.89 3.78
C ALA A 47 24.66 -11.24 4.26
N THR A 48 24.51 -12.42 4.88
CA THR A 48 23.21 -12.83 5.46
C THR A 48 22.83 -11.95 6.65
N GLN A 49 23.79 -11.59 7.49
CA GLN A 49 23.57 -10.67 8.60
C GLN A 49 23.11 -9.30 8.10
N LEU A 50 23.75 -8.76 7.06
CA LEU A 50 23.37 -7.49 6.46
C LEU A 50 21.93 -7.53 5.93
N LEU A 51 21.54 -8.57 5.23
CA LEU A 51 20.19 -8.73 4.70
C LEU A 51 19.13 -8.81 5.81
N VAL A 52 19.42 -9.53 6.89
CA VAL A 52 18.54 -9.62 8.05
C VAL A 52 18.40 -8.25 8.73
N ILE A 53 19.54 -7.55 8.97
CA ILE A 53 19.53 -6.21 9.56
C ILE A 53 18.73 -5.25 8.66
N TRP A 54 18.96 -5.27 7.36
CA TRP A 54 18.24 -4.43 6.42
C TRP A 54 16.72 -4.66 6.52
N ALA A 55 16.27 -5.91 6.38
CA ALA A 55 14.85 -6.23 6.46
C ALA A 55 14.24 -5.80 7.81
N LEU A 56 14.88 -6.14 8.93
CA LEU A 56 14.39 -5.78 10.25
C LEU A 56 14.39 -4.27 10.50
N ALA A 57 15.43 -3.55 10.08
CA ALA A 57 15.53 -2.10 10.26
C ALA A 57 14.37 -1.38 9.57
N VAL A 58 14.02 -1.79 8.35
CA VAL A 58 12.87 -1.22 7.63
C VAL A 58 11.58 -1.42 8.43
N TYR A 59 11.31 -2.64 8.91
CA TYR A 59 10.09 -2.90 9.69
C TYR A 59 10.07 -2.15 11.01
N VAL A 60 11.16 -2.16 11.76
CA VAL A 60 11.26 -1.47 13.06
C VAL A 60 11.06 0.04 12.88
N VAL A 61 11.76 0.64 11.94
CA VAL A 61 11.67 2.09 11.70
C VAL A 61 10.23 2.48 11.35
N PHE A 62 9.62 1.78 10.39
CA PHE A 62 8.25 2.13 9.97
C PHE A 62 7.19 1.72 10.98
N GLU A 63 7.44 0.74 11.86
CA GLU A 63 6.53 0.44 12.96
C GLU A 63 6.47 1.56 14.00
N CYS A 64 7.58 2.28 14.21
CA CYS A 64 7.64 3.42 15.11
C CYS A 64 6.96 4.68 14.55
N ILE A 65 6.63 4.72 13.25
CA ILE A 65 5.98 5.88 12.64
C ILE A 65 4.46 5.76 12.82
N ALA A 66 3.82 6.86 13.24
CA ALA A 66 2.39 6.91 13.50
C ALA A 66 1.53 6.66 12.24
N THR A 67 2.00 7.13 11.07
CA THR A 67 1.30 6.91 9.79
C THR A 67 1.85 5.70 9.08
N LYS A 68 1.00 4.71 8.79
CA LYS A 68 1.42 3.46 8.17
C LYS A 68 0.92 3.37 6.72
N TYR A 69 1.87 3.19 5.80
CA TYR A 69 1.59 2.92 4.38
C TYR A 69 2.08 1.54 3.99
N THR A 70 1.34 0.89 3.12
CA THR A 70 1.70 -0.43 2.57
C THR A 70 3.00 -0.39 1.76
N THR A 71 3.31 0.74 1.15
CA THR A 71 4.49 0.93 0.31
C THR A 71 5.80 1.07 1.08
N TYR A 72 5.76 1.40 2.37
CA TYR A 72 6.98 1.62 3.16
C TYR A 72 7.86 0.38 3.28
N THR A 73 7.26 -0.79 3.25
CA THR A 73 7.97 -2.07 3.36
C THR A 73 8.57 -2.58 2.05
N PHE A 74 8.37 -1.89 0.92
CA PHE A 74 8.89 -2.35 -0.38
C PHE A 74 10.40 -2.51 -0.41
N SER A 75 11.15 -1.64 0.26
CA SER A 75 12.60 -1.75 0.36
C SER A 75 13.05 -3.00 1.09
N ALA A 76 12.26 -3.51 2.04
CA ALA A 76 12.56 -4.76 2.75
C ALA A 76 12.38 -5.99 1.86
N PHE A 77 11.49 -5.94 0.86
CA PHE A 77 11.22 -7.09 -0.01
C PHE A 77 12.44 -7.54 -0.83
N PHE A 78 13.35 -6.64 -1.15
CA PHE A 78 14.61 -7.02 -1.80
C PHE A 78 15.44 -7.94 -0.89
N ALA A 79 15.70 -7.51 0.34
CA ALA A 79 16.44 -8.30 1.31
C ALA A 79 15.73 -9.62 1.62
N GLN A 80 14.41 -9.58 1.80
CA GLN A 80 13.58 -10.75 2.05
C GLN A 80 13.59 -11.75 0.89
N SER A 81 13.57 -11.28 -0.35
CA SER A 81 13.61 -12.16 -1.53
C SER A 81 14.94 -12.93 -1.60
N ILE A 82 16.05 -12.26 -1.32
CA ILE A 82 17.36 -12.90 -1.29
C ILE A 82 17.44 -13.90 -0.12
N LEU A 83 16.97 -13.52 1.08
CA LEU A 83 16.93 -14.43 2.23
C LEU A 83 16.02 -15.63 1.97
N ALA A 84 14.88 -15.43 1.31
CA ALA A 84 13.99 -16.51 0.91
C ALA A 84 14.68 -17.46 -0.07
N ALA A 85 15.37 -16.94 -1.07
CA ALA A 85 16.12 -17.74 -2.03
C ALA A 85 17.21 -18.59 -1.34
N LEU A 86 17.96 -17.98 -0.42
CA LEU A 86 18.99 -18.69 0.36
C LEU A 86 18.38 -19.84 1.20
N LEU A 87 17.26 -19.58 1.89
CA LEU A 87 16.55 -20.57 2.67
C LEU A 87 16.02 -21.72 1.79
N LEU A 88 15.40 -21.40 0.67
CA LEU A 88 14.80 -22.38 -0.24
C LEU A 88 15.89 -23.26 -0.88
N THR A 89 17.02 -22.67 -1.26
CA THR A 89 18.18 -23.42 -1.76
C THR A 89 18.73 -24.35 -0.71
N ARG A 90 18.85 -23.88 0.53
CA ARG A 90 19.35 -24.69 1.65
C ARG A 90 18.48 -25.92 1.93
N TYR A 91 17.18 -25.80 1.77
CA TYR A 91 16.22 -26.89 1.97
C TYR A 91 15.89 -27.65 0.68
N GLU A 92 16.66 -27.44 -0.39
CA GLU A 92 16.52 -28.09 -1.70
C GLU A 92 15.09 -28.01 -2.25
N VAL A 93 14.37 -26.93 -1.93
CA VAL A 93 13.01 -26.73 -2.41
C VAL A 93 13.03 -26.40 -3.90
N LYS A 94 12.45 -27.27 -4.72
CA LYS A 94 12.30 -27.00 -6.16
C LYS A 94 11.30 -25.85 -6.37
N VAL A 95 11.83 -24.68 -6.69
CA VAL A 95 11.02 -23.44 -6.79
C VAL A 95 10.77 -22.98 -8.22
N THR A 96 11.55 -23.46 -9.20
CA THR A 96 11.51 -22.94 -10.58
C THR A 96 10.10 -23.00 -11.19
N GLY A 97 9.44 -24.15 -11.15
CA GLY A 97 8.08 -24.30 -11.66
C GLY A 97 7.04 -23.48 -10.88
N LYS A 98 7.22 -23.39 -9.54
CA LYS A 98 6.33 -22.59 -8.68
C LYS A 98 6.52 -21.09 -8.95
N ALA A 99 7.75 -20.64 -9.15
CA ALA A 99 8.06 -19.26 -9.49
C ALA A 99 7.47 -18.87 -10.85
N ALA A 100 7.65 -19.73 -11.85
CA ALA A 100 7.07 -19.52 -13.18
C ALA A 100 5.53 -19.44 -13.12
N LEU A 101 4.88 -20.36 -12.40
CA LEU A 101 3.43 -20.35 -12.20
C LEU A 101 2.97 -19.07 -11.48
N THR A 102 3.66 -18.69 -10.39
CA THR A 102 3.36 -17.47 -9.65
C THR A 102 3.50 -16.23 -10.54
N GLY A 103 4.58 -16.14 -11.31
CA GLY A 103 4.79 -15.06 -12.27
C GLY A 103 3.67 -15.00 -13.31
N ALA A 104 3.30 -16.14 -13.89
CA ALA A 104 2.20 -16.22 -14.85
C ALA A 104 0.86 -15.76 -14.25
N VAL A 105 0.55 -16.17 -13.01
CA VAL A 105 -0.66 -15.75 -12.29
C VAL A 105 -0.64 -14.25 -12.04
N TYR A 106 0.46 -13.67 -11.57
CA TYR A 106 0.55 -12.23 -11.36
C TYR A 106 0.44 -11.43 -12.66
N ILE A 107 1.05 -11.90 -13.74
CA ILE A 107 0.89 -11.28 -15.05
C ILE A 107 -0.60 -11.31 -15.46
N LEU A 108 -1.25 -12.45 -15.37
CA LEU A 108 -2.68 -12.59 -15.69
C LEU A 108 -3.53 -11.63 -14.85
N LEU A 109 -3.34 -11.61 -13.53
CA LEU A 109 -4.06 -10.72 -12.62
C LEU A 109 -3.81 -9.24 -12.93
N SER A 110 -2.60 -8.87 -13.36
CA SER A 110 -2.25 -7.50 -13.72
C SER A 110 -3.01 -7.00 -14.94
N PHE A 111 -3.34 -7.88 -15.86
CA PHE A 111 -4.10 -7.52 -17.07
C PHE A 111 -5.62 -7.70 -16.94
N THR A 112 -6.08 -8.44 -15.94
CA THR A 112 -7.52 -8.75 -15.76
C THR A 112 -8.11 -8.09 -14.52
N LEU A 113 -7.75 -8.59 -13.34
CA LEU A 113 -8.38 -8.19 -12.09
C LEU A 113 -7.95 -6.79 -11.62
N ILE A 114 -6.64 -6.49 -11.73
CA ILE A 114 -6.12 -5.20 -11.22
C ILE A 114 -6.74 -4.01 -11.95
N PRO A 115 -6.81 -3.96 -13.30
CA PRO A 115 -7.47 -2.87 -14.00
C PRO A 115 -8.95 -2.71 -13.63
N ALA A 116 -9.69 -3.83 -13.50
CA ALA A 116 -11.08 -3.80 -13.09
C ALA A 116 -11.27 -3.23 -11.67
N VAL A 117 -10.46 -3.67 -10.72
CA VAL A 117 -10.49 -3.15 -9.34
C VAL A 117 -10.08 -1.69 -9.29
N MET A 118 -9.06 -1.31 -10.04
CA MET A 118 -8.60 0.08 -10.12
C MET A 118 -9.67 0.98 -10.75
N TYR A 119 -10.36 0.52 -11.79
CA TYR A 119 -11.48 1.25 -12.38
C TYR A 119 -12.60 1.48 -11.36
N MET A 120 -13.03 0.44 -10.65
CA MET A 120 -14.07 0.54 -9.62
C MET A 120 -13.66 1.42 -8.42
N ARG A 121 -12.38 1.39 -8.05
CA ARG A 121 -11.84 2.18 -6.92
C ARG A 121 -11.47 3.59 -7.30
N SER A 122 -11.18 3.87 -8.57
CA SER A 122 -10.91 5.22 -9.06
C SER A 122 -12.21 5.99 -9.25
N GLY A 123 -12.12 7.30 -9.28
CA GLY A 123 -13.25 8.16 -9.65
C GLY A 123 -13.55 8.21 -11.15
N LYS A 124 -12.97 7.30 -11.96
CA LYS A 124 -13.08 7.35 -13.43
C LYS A 124 -14.51 7.17 -13.91
N GLY A 125 -15.23 6.18 -13.38
CA GLY A 125 -16.63 5.97 -13.75
C GLY A 125 -17.52 7.18 -13.44
N THR A 126 -17.34 7.79 -12.27
CA THR A 126 -18.06 9.05 -11.92
C THR A 126 -17.66 10.19 -12.85
N ALA A 127 -16.38 10.30 -13.20
CA ALA A 127 -15.90 11.33 -14.11
C ALA A 127 -16.47 11.18 -15.54
N GLU A 128 -16.63 9.95 -16.02
CA GLU A 128 -17.27 9.67 -17.32
C GLU A 128 -18.72 10.15 -17.34
N VAL A 129 -19.48 9.90 -16.27
CA VAL A 129 -20.86 10.39 -16.11
C VAL A 129 -20.88 11.94 -16.07
N LEU A 130 -19.97 12.55 -15.30
CA LEU A 130 -19.90 14.02 -15.22
C LEU A 130 -19.63 14.67 -16.57
N ARG A 131 -18.80 14.06 -17.42
CA ARG A 131 -18.54 14.56 -18.78
C ARG A 131 -19.75 14.51 -19.71
N MET A 132 -20.74 13.68 -19.41
CA MET A 132 -21.98 13.59 -20.19
C MET A 132 -23.00 14.66 -19.78
N ILE A 133 -22.82 15.29 -18.63
CA ILE A 133 -23.68 16.35 -18.14
C ILE A 133 -23.25 17.67 -18.80
N PRO A 134 -24.17 18.38 -19.47
CA PRO A 134 -23.85 19.67 -20.07
C PRO A 134 -23.35 20.67 -19.03
N ALA A 135 -22.27 21.37 -19.34
CA ALA A 135 -21.75 22.43 -18.49
C ALA A 135 -22.70 23.64 -18.52
N ASP A 136 -23.54 23.79 -17.51
CA ASP A 136 -24.50 24.87 -17.36
C ASP A 136 -24.02 25.99 -16.40
N GLY A 137 -22.74 25.96 -16.02
CA GLY A 137 -22.13 26.93 -15.13
C GLY A 137 -22.44 26.71 -13.65
N ARG A 138 -23.20 25.66 -13.30
CA ARG A 138 -23.44 25.32 -11.90
C ARG A 138 -22.24 24.60 -11.29
N PRO A 139 -21.91 24.88 -10.01
CA PRO A 139 -20.82 24.18 -9.34
C PRO A 139 -21.16 22.70 -9.12
N ILE A 140 -20.20 21.84 -9.36
CA ILE A 140 -20.31 20.41 -9.05
C ILE A 140 -19.90 20.20 -7.60
N VAL A 141 -20.82 19.69 -6.78
CA VAL A 141 -20.61 19.50 -5.35
C VAL A 141 -20.64 18.00 -5.00
N ALA A 142 -19.64 17.54 -4.29
CA ALA A 142 -19.58 16.19 -3.74
C ALA A 142 -19.94 16.19 -2.25
N GLU A 143 -21.11 15.68 -1.91
CA GLU A 143 -21.56 15.57 -0.51
C GLU A 143 -20.87 14.41 0.21
N HIS A 144 -20.73 13.28 -0.46
CA HIS A 144 -20.04 12.11 0.09
C HIS A 144 -19.01 11.59 -0.91
N GLY A 145 -17.87 11.09 -0.39
CA GLY A 145 -16.93 10.36 -1.22
C GLY A 145 -16.14 11.21 -2.23
N TYR A 146 -15.78 12.45 -1.86
CA TYR A 146 -14.86 13.25 -2.67
C TYR A 146 -13.60 12.46 -3.03
N ARG A 147 -13.29 12.37 -4.31
CA ARG A 147 -12.11 11.70 -4.82
C ARG A 147 -11.35 12.62 -5.76
N THR A 148 -10.08 12.85 -5.46
CA THR A 148 -9.18 13.63 -6.33
C THR A 148 -9.05 13.03 -7.72
N SER A 149 -9.16 11.70 -7.84
CA SER A 149 -9.19 11.01 -9.13
C SER A 149 -10.41 11.39 -10.00
N THR A 150 -11.57 11.67 -9.40
CA THR A 150 -12.72 12.15 -10.16
C THR A 150 -12.44 13.51 -10.78
N VAL A 151 -11.85 14.43 -10.02
CA VAL A 151 -11.42 15.75 -10.53
C VAL A 151 -10.42 15.59 -11.68
N PHE A 152 -9.42 14.74 -11.48
CA PHE A 152 -8.39 14.50 -12.50
C PHE A 152 -8.98 13.94 -13.79
N TYR A 153 -9.87 12.95 -13.72
CA TYR A 153 -10.44 12.32 -14.91
C TYR A 153 -11.55 13.15 -15.56
N SER A 154 -12.33 13.94 -14.81
CA SER A 154 -13.36 14.80 -15.38
C SER A 154 -12.78 16.07 -16.02
N GLY A 155 -11.70 16.58 -15.48
CA GLY A 155 -11.16 17.90 -15.79
C GLY A 155 -11.96 19.05 -15.16
N GLU A 156 -12.99 18.72 -14.35
CA GLU A 156 -13.90 19.69 -13.75
C GLU A 156 -13.49 20.00 -12.30
N THR A 157 -13.77 21.22 -11.87
CA THR A 157 -13.61 21.58 -10.45
C THR A 157 -14.77 21.04 -9.65
N ILE A 158 -14.47 20.13 -8.69
CA ILE A 158 -15.47 19.54 -7.82
C ILE A 158 -15.28 20.11 -6.43
N TYR A 159 -16.33 20.69 -5.87
CA TYR A 159 -16.35 21.24 -4.53
C TYR A 159 -16.74 20.14 -3.53
N ARG A 160 -16.09 20.12 -2.38
CA ARG A 160 -16.47 19.24 -1.31
C ARG A 160 -17.51 19.92 -0.42
N LEU A 161 -18.62 19.25 -0.13
CA LEU A 161 -19.57 19.72 0.87
C LEU A 161 -19.11 19.28 2.26
N VAL A 162 -18.97 20.24 3.18
CA VAL A 162 -18.37 20.02 4.49
C VAL A 162 -19.30 20.50 5.59
N ASP A 163 -19.48 19.68 6.61
CA ASP A 163 -20.17 20.07 7.82
C ASP A 163 -19.30 21.05 8.65
N ALA A 164 -19.91 22.01 9.32
CA ALA A 164 -19.22 23.01 10.14
C ALA A 164 -18.25 22.41 11.17
N LYS A 165 -18.53 21.18 11.64
CA LYS A 165 -17.67 20.44 12.59
C LYS A 165 -16.36 19.93 11.95
N ASP A 166 -16.35 19.75 10.65
CA ASP A 166 -15.19 19.23 9.91
C ASP A 166 -14.37 20.34 9.23
N GLU A 167 -14.86 21.57 9.24
CA GLU A 167 -14.17 22.73 8.66
C GLU A 167 -12.76 22.93 9.21
N GLN A 168 -12.58 22.80 10.52
CA GLN A 168 -11.26 22.93 11.16
C GLN A 168 -10.24 21.89 10.68
N LYS A 169 -10.71 20.71 10.24
CA LYS A 169 -9.83 19.67 9.70
C LYS A 169 -9.38 19.97 8.27
N LEU A 170 -10.08 20.85 7.58
CA LEU A 170 -9.78 21.27 6.22
C LEU A 170 -8.98 22.57 6.17
N MET A 171 -8.96 23.31 7.28
CA MET A 171 -8.18 24.55 7.39
C MET A 171 -6.67 24.25 7.35
N PRO A 172 -5.90 25.10 6.66
CA PRO A 172 -4.46 24.94 6.57
C PRO A 172 -3.79 25.01 7.92
N GLY A 173 -3.29 23.88 8.41
CA GLY A 173 -2.27 23.88 9.45
C GLY A 173 -0.90 24.22 8.85
N THR A 174 0.01 24.75 9.65
CA THR A 174 1.35 25.17 9.22
C THR A 174 2.19 24.09 8.55
N LEU A 175 1.85 22.81 8.74
CA LEU A 175 2.55 21.65 8.20
C LEU A 175 1.68 20.77 7.28
N SER A 176 0.43 21.15 7.04
CA SER A 176 -0.50 20.32 6.27
C SER A 176 -0.44 20.64 4.78
N TRP A 177 -0.08 19.66 3.98
CA TRP A 177 -0.14 19.73 2.52
C TRP A 177 -1.57 19.96 2.00
N ASN A 178 -2.56 19.44 2.69
CA ASN A 178 -3.97 19.55 2.33
C ASN A 178 -4.51 20.97 2.47
N ALA A 179 -3.72 21.83 3.00
CA ALA A 179 -4.03 23.12 3.50
C ALA A 179 -3.79 24.25 2.51
N LYS A 180 -3.23 23.99 1.37
CA LYS A 180 -2.88 25.02 0.39
C LYS A 180 -4.00 25.30 -0.62
N ASN A 181 -5.25 25.43 -0.19
CA ASN A 181 -6.39 25.76 -1.07
C ASN A 181 -6.57 24.81 -2.29
N VAL A 182 -6.07 23.58 -2.18
CA VAL A 182 -6.08 22.63 -3.28
C VAL A 182 -7.41 21.92 -3.42
N MET A 183 -8.26 22.01 -2.39
CA MET A 183 -9.59 21.40 -2.39
C MET A 183 -10.64 22.45 -2.08
N PRO A 184 -11.30 23.01 -3.10
CA PRO A 184 -12.40 23.94 -2.87
C PRO A 184 -13.55 23.23 -2.15
N PHE A 185 -14.18 23.93 -1.20
CA PHE A 185 -15.30 23.37 -0.43
C PHE A 185 -16.41 24.41 -0.24
N TYR A 186 -17.62 23.92 -0.05
CA TYR A 186 -18.79 24.66 0.39
C TYR A 186 -19.20 24.17 1.77
N LYS A 187 -19.72 25.08 2.60
CA LYS A 187 -20.33 24.73 3.88
C LYS A 187 -21.78 24.28 3.63
N LYS A 188 -22.28 23.35 4.40
CA LYS A 188 -23.67 22.88 4.29
C LYS A 188 -24.72 23.95 4.63
N GLU A 189 -24.33 25.04 5.23
CA GLU A 189 -25.20 26.15 5.62
C GLU A 189 -25.22 27.28 4.58
N ASP A 190 -24.36 27.21 3.56
CA ASP A 190 -24.30 28.15 2.43
C ASP A 190 -25.12 27.57 1.25
#